data_63a34f498351f13fb2dbdfbe7410c201
#
_entry.id   63a34f498351f13fb2dbdfbe7410c201
#
_cell.length_a   1.000
_cell.length_b   1.000
_cell.length_c   1.000
_cell.angle_alpha   90.00
_cell.angle_beta   90.00
_cell.angle_gamma   90.00
#
_symmetry.space_group_name_H-M   'P 1'
#
loop_
_entity.id
_entity.type
_entity.pdbx_description
1 polymer ?
#
loop_
_entity_poly.entity_id
_entity_poly.type
_entity_poly.pdbx_seq_one_letter_code
_entity_poly.pdbx_strand_id
1 'polypeptide(L)'
;MGAVDTQKELSVYESMAARFDIAARKLGLDEGLYKYLRMPNREIIVHIPVVMDSGRLDVFDGFRVQHSIARGPSKGGIRFGPDVTLDEIRGLAAEMTWKCAVVNIPFGGAKGGVICDPHQLSQGELERITRRYTAEILDYIGPERDVPAPDMNTNEQTMAWIMDTYSMHARHTVNAVVTGKPVELGGSRGRREATGRGLLFVVNERLADIMIASFNDVVKYADGHNVDTRTAAYMLAIDRVAYDTRMRGIYA
;
A
#
# COMPACT_ATOMS: atom_id res chain seq x y z
N MET A 1 -21.25 -32.31 25.83
CA MET A 1 -20.70 -30.96 25.73
C MET A 1 -19.78 -30.95 24.50
N GLY A 2 -20.32 -30.49 23.36
CA GLY A 2 -19.58 -30.44 22.11
C GLY A 2 -18.59 -29.28 22.17
N ALA A 3 -17.34 -29.54 21.80
CA ALA A 3 -16.34 -28.52 21.58
C ALA A 3 -16.84 -27.59 20.45
N VAL A 4 -17.00 -26.31 20.75
CA VAL A 4 -17.20 -25.28 19.73
C VAL A 4 -15.88 -25.18 18.99
N ASP A 5 -15.87 -25.66 17.75
CA ASP A 5 -14.76 -25.50 16.82
C ASP A 5 -14.66 -23.98 16.51
N THR A 6 -13.82 -23.27 17.25
CA THR A 6 -13.52 -21.87 16.96
C THR A 6 -12.71 -21.87 15.67
N GLN A 7 -13.37 -21.70 14.54
CA GLN A 7 -12.70 -21.37 13.28
C GLN A 7 -11.77 -20.18 13.57
N LYS A 8 -10.47 -20.42 13.53
CA LYS A 8 -9.46 -19.38 13.70
C LYS A 8 -9.67 -18.34 12.60
N GLU A 9 -10.05 -17.14 12.97
CA GLU A 9 -10.23 -16.03 12.03
C GLU A 9 -8.88 -15.77 11.36
N LEU A 10 -8.86 -15.81 10.03
CA LEU A 10 -7.63 -15.61 9.26
C LEU A 10 -7.16 -14.16 9.46
N SER A 11 -5.86 -13.96 9.64
CA SER A 11 -5.27 -12.64 9.66
C SER A 11 -5.44 -11.94 8.29
N VAL A 12 -5.20 -10.63 8.23
CA VAL A 12 -5.28 -9.85 6.98
C VAL A 12 -4.31 -10.42 5.94
N TYR A 13 -3.09 -10.75 6.34
CA TYR A 13 -2.10 -11.36 5.45
C TYR A 13 -2.50 -12.77 5.01
N GLU A 14 -2.96 -13.61 5.93
CA GLU A 14 -3.43 -14.97 5.61
C GLU A 14 -4.61 -14.96 4.64
N SER A 15 -5.56 -14.02 4.83
CA SER A 15 -6.71 -13.83 3.94
C SER A 15 -6.30 -13.39 2.53
N MET A 16 -5.36 -12.43 2.43
CA MET A 16 -4.79 -12.01 1.16
C MET A 16 -4.02 -13.16 0.49
N ALA A 17 -3.17 -13.84 1.25
CA ALA A 17 -2.37 -14.96 0.76
C ALA A 17 -3.23 -16.09 0.22
N ALA A 18 -4.34 -16.44 0.88
CA ALA A 18 -5.27 -17.46 0.40
C ALA A 18 -5.87 -17.10 -0.98
N ARG A 19 -6.23 -15.83 -1.21
CA ARG A 19 -6.73 -15.35 -2.52
C ARG A 19 -5.63 -15.43 -3.58
N PHE A 20 -4.41 -15.00 -3.24
CA PHE A 20 -3.25 -15.12 -4.12
C PHE A 20 -2.99 -16.58 -4.49
N ASP A 21 -2.99 -17.51 -3.50
CA ASP A 21 -2.71 -18.93 -3.68
C ASP A 21 -3.71 -19.58 -4.66
N ILE A 22 -4.99 -19.20 -4.60
CA ILE A 22 -6.02 -19.67 -5.55
C ILE A 22 -5.71 -19.19 -6.97
N ALA A 23 -5.44 -17.89 -7.13
CA ALA A 23 -5.19 -17.29 -8.43
C ALA A 23 -3.89 -17.81 -9.06
N ALA A 24 -2.80 -17.89 -8.27
CA ALA A 24 -1.50 -18.38 -8.71
C ALA A 24 -1.55 -19.84 -9.19
N ARG A 25 -2.32 -20.71 -8.49
CA ARG A 25 -2.54 -22.11 -8.92
C ARG A 25 -3.30 -22.17 -10.24
N LYS A 26 -4.34 -21.34 -10.44
CA LYS A 26 -5.10 -21.29 -11.70
C LYS A 26 -4.25 -20.79 -12.86
N LEU A 27 -3.31 -19.88 -12.60
CA LEU A 27 -2.34 -19.39 -13.60
C LEU A 27 -1.21 -20.38 -13.90
N GLY A 28 -1.05 -21.44 -13.11
CA GLY A 28 0.04 -22.40 -13.26
C GLY A 28 1.43 -21.78 -13.06
N LEU A 29 1.56 -20.84 -12.11
CA LEU A 29 2.86 -20.23 -11.83
C LEU A 29 3.89 -21.29 -11.41
N ASP A 30 5.11 -21.15 -11.91
CA ASP A 30 6.22 -21.96 -11.40
C ASP A 30 6.49 -21.68 -9.91
N GLU A 31 7.10 -22.64 -9.23
CA GLU A 31 7.27 -22.60 -7.78
C GLU A 31 8.12 -21.41 -7.32
N GLY A 32 9.15 -21.04 -8.09
CA GLY A 32 10.02 -19.91 -7.76
C GLY A 32 9.28 -18.59 -7.82
N LEU A 33 8.56 -18.34 -8.92
CA LEU A 33 7.77 -17.15 -9.11
C LEU A 33 6.60 -17.07 -8.12
N TYR A 34 5.95 -18.20 -7.83
CA TYR A 34 4.92 -18.27 -6.79
C TYR A 34 5.46 -17.79 -5.42
N LYS A 35 6.60 -18.34 -4.97
CA LYS A 35 7.21 -17.95 -3.70
C LYS A 35 7.62 -16.47 -3.70
N TYR A 36 8.21 -15.99 -4.77
CA TYR A 36 8.66 -14.61 -4.90
C TYR A 36 7.50 -13.61 -4.85
N LEU A 37 6.43 -13.85 -5.58
CA LEU A 37 5.28 -12.95 -5.64
C LEU A 37 4.39 -12.99 -4.38
N ARG A 38 4.50 -14.05 -3.60
CA ARG A 38 3.73 -14.22 -2.37
C ARG A 38 4.28 -13.41 -1.20
N MET A 39 5.57 -13.11 -1.22
CA MET A 39 6.27 -12.49 -0.10
C MET A 39 6.65 -11.04 -0.42
N PRO A 40 6.66 -10.15 0.58
CA PRO A 40 7.17 -8.80 0.35
C PRO A 40 8.67 -8.81 0.04
N ASN A 41 9.08 -7.90 -0.85
CA ASN A 41 10.50 -7.71 -1.18
C ASN A 41 11.30 -7.19 0.03
N ARG A 42 10.66 -6.35 0.87
CA ARG A 42 11.35 -5.72 2.00
C ARG A 42 10.37 -5.35 3.10
N GLU A 43 10.82 -5.55 4.33
CA GLU A 43 10.12 -5.11 5.54
C GLU A 43 11.08 -4.25 6.37
N ILE A 44 10.62 -3.10 6.79
CA ILE A 44 11.35 -2.14 7.59
C ILE A 44 10.57 -1.93 8.87
N ILE A 45 11.20 -2.20 10.00
CA ILE A 45 10.67 -1.98 11.34
C ILE A 45 11.54 -0.92 11.99
N VAL A 46 10.93 0.10 12.52
CA VAL A 46 11.62 1.24 13.14
C VAL A 46 11.02 1.57 14.49
N HIS A 47 11.85 2.02 15.40
CA HIS A 47 11.45 2.55 16.70
C HIS A 47 11.59 4.07 16.69
N ILE A 48 10.52 4.76 17.05
CA ILE A 48 10.33 6.20 16.86
C ILE A 48 10.34 6.89 18.22
N PRO A 49 11.50 7.32 18.74
CA PRO A 49 11.57 8.07 19.98
C PRO A 49 11.06 9.50 19.79
N VAL A 50 10.12 9.92 20.62
CA VAL A 50 9.48 11.25 20.56
C VAL A 50 9.36 11.84 21.95
N VAL A 51 9.77 13.09 22.10
CA VAL A 51 9.49 13.86 23.32
C VAL A 51 8.05 14.36 23.24
N MET A 52 7.23 13.91 24.19
CA MET A 52 5.82 14.26 24.28
C MET A 52 5.64 15.68 24.83
N ASP A 53 4.43 16.25 24.72
CA ASP A 53 4.12 17.59 25.23
C ASP A 53 4.30 17.67 26.77
N SER A 54 4.20 16.54 27.46
CA SER A 54 4.51 16.40 28.88
C SER A 54 6.01 16.47 29.21
N GLY A 55 6.91 16.50 28.21
CA GLY A 55 8.35 16.39 28.37
C GLY A 55 8.86 14.95 28.52
N ARG A 56 7.99 13.95 28.61
CA ARG A 56 8.38 12.54 28.69
C ARG A 56 8.84 12.05 27.31
N LEU A 57 9.88 11.23 27.30
CA LEU A 57 10.24 10.46 26.10
C LEU A 57 9.32 9.23 25.97
N ASP A 58 8.71 9.07 24.80
CA ASP A 58 7.95 7.87 24.44
C ASP A 58 8.52 7.26 23.16
N VAL A 59 8.30 5.95 22.94
CA VAL A 59 8.81 5.24 21.77
C VAL A 59 7.67 4.51 21.09
N PHE A 60 7.47 4.79 19.80
CA PHE A 60 6.44 4.19 18.97
C PHE A 60 7.05 3.21 17.98
N ASP A 61 6.33 2.12 17.68
CA ASP A 61 6.74 1.18 16.65
C ASP A 61 6.17 1.60 15.29
N GLY A 62 7.03 1.62 14.27
CA GLY A 62 6.67 1.95 12.90
C GLY A 62 7.06 0.85 11.92
N PHE A 63 6.24 0.69 10.88
CA PHE A 63 6.43 -0.30 9.83
C PHE A 63 6.39 0.34 8.46
N ARG A 64 7.25 -0.11 7.54
CA ARG A 64 7.11 0.10 6.10
C ARG A 64 7.38 -1.20 5.38
N VAL A 65 6.38 -1.74 4.68
CA VAL A 65 6.50 -2.96 3.89
C VAL A 65 6.41 -2.60 2.42
N GLN A 66 7.41 -2.99 1.64
CA GLN A 66 7.46 -2.88 0.18
C GLN A 66 7.24 -4.28 -0.40
N HIS A 67 6.05 -4.53 -0.93
CA HIS A 67 5.69 -5.84 -1.44
C HIS A 67 6.32 -6.09 -2.81
N SER A 68 6.22 -5.16 -3.74
CA SER A 68 6.79 -5.33 -5.08
C SER A 68 7.20 -4.01 -5.71
N ILE A 69 8.28 -4.05 -6.49
CA ILE A 69 8.75 -2.95 -7.34
C ILE A 69 8.81 -3.36 -8.82
N ALA A 70 8.25 -4.52 -9.17
CA ALA A 70 8.38 -5.09 -10.52
C ALA A 70 7.79 -4.17 -11.60
N ARG A 71 6.69 -3.47 -11.30
CA ARG A 71 6.01 -2.58 -12.24
C ARG A 71 6.42 -1.10 -12.13
N GLY A 72 7.17 -0.72 -11.12
CA GLY A 72 7.58 0.66 -10.85
C GLY A 72 7.82 0.90 -9.37
N PRO A 73 7.96 2.16 -8.94
CA PRO A 73 8.11 2.50 -7.53
C PRO A 73 6.98 1.89 -6.69
N SER A 74 7.30 1.42 -5.50
CA SER A 74 6.26 0.98 -4.57
C SER A 74 5.31 2.13 -4.23
N LYS A 75 4.04 1.82 -4.02
CA LYS A 75 3.01 2.83 -3.73
C LYS A 75 2.07 2.34 -2.64
N GLY A 76 1.84 3.16 -1.62
CA GLY A 76 0.85 2.82 -0.59
C GLY A 76 0.76 3.80 0.56
N GLY A 77 -0.38 3.72 1.29
CA GLY A 77 -0.68 4.59 2.42
C GLY A 77 0.15 4.31 3.66
N ILE A 78 0.14 5.27 4.57
CA ILE A 78 0.65 5.13 5.94
C ILE A 78 -0.55 5.27 6.87
N ARG A 79 -0.72 4.30 7.78
CA ARG A 79 -1.82 4.22 8.74
C ARG A 79 -1.32 4.49 10.15
N PHE A 80 -2.08 5.26 10.92
CA PHE A 80 -1.87 5.42 12.35
C PHE A 80 -3.02 4.74 13.10
N GLY A 81 -2.69 3.91 14.07
CA GLY A 81 -3.70 3.20 14.86
C GLY A 81 -3.10 2.38 15.99
N PRO A 82 -3.82 2.20 17.10
CA PRO A 82 -3.34 1.40 18.23
C PRO A 82 -3.34 -0.11 17.93
N ASP A 83 -4.09 -0.53 16.95
CA ASP A 83 -4.28 -1.91 16.49
C ASP A 83 -3.45 -2.28 15.25
N VAL A 84 -2.61 -1.37 14.78
CA VAL A 84 -1.72 -1.62 13.63
C VAL A 84 -0.75 -2.76 13.96
N THR A 85 -0.67 -3.74 13.08
CA THR A 85 0.27 -4.86 13.19
C THR A 85 1.09 -5.02 11.91
N LEU A 86 2.28 -5.59 12.03
CA LEU A 86 3.12 -5.91 10.87
C LEU A 86 2.42 -6.86 9.90
N ASP A 87 1.64 -7.80 10.40
CA ASP A 87 0.88 -8.75 9.58
C ASP A 87 -0.18 -8.04 8.73
N GLU A 88 -0.93 -7.12 9.32
CA GLU A 88 -1.87 -6.26 8.60
C GLU A 88 -1.16 -5.45 7.51
N ILE A 89 -0.03 -4.83 7.84
CA ILE A 89 0.73 -4.01 6.91
C ILE A 89 1.29 -4.85 5.74
N ARG A 90 1.70 -6.11 5.98
CA ARG A 90 2.08 -7.06 4.91
C ARG A 90 0.94 -7.31 3.94
N GLY A 91 -0.23 -7.67 4.47
CA GLY A 91 -1.41 -7.95 3.68
C GLY A 91 -1.82 -6.77 2.81
N LEU A 92 -1.89 -5.59 3.42
CA LEU A 92 -2.25 -4.35 2.71
C LEU A 92 -1.20 -3.91 1.68
N ALA A 93 0.10 -4.16 1.92
CA ALA A 93 1.16 -3.89 0.95
C ALA A 93 1.02 -4.77 -0.30
N ALA A 94 0.70 -6.05 -0.12
CA ALA A 94 0.42 -6.96 -1.22
C ALA A 94 -0.83 -6.54 -2.00
N GLU A 95 -1.92 -6.19 -1.32
CA GLU A 95 -3.13 -5.69 -1.96
C GLU A 95 -2.87 -4.43 -2.79
N MET A 96 -1.97 -3.54 -2.35
CA MET A 96 -1.58 -2.37 -3.14
C MET A 96 -0.87 -2.77 -4.44
N THR A 97 -0.03 -3.82 -4.44
CA THR A 97 0.58 -4.35 -5.67
C THR A 97 -0.50 -4.80 -6.66
N TRP A 98 -1.44 -5.61 -6.19
CA TRP A 98 -2.49 -6.16 -7.03
C TRP A 98 -3.45 -5.07 -7.52
N LYS A 99 -3.79 -4.11 -6.66
CA LYS A 99 -4.63 -2.97 -7.02
C LYS A 99 -4.02 -2.14 -8.15
N CYS A 100 -2.74 -1.79 -8.05
CA CYS A 100 -2.04 -1.04 -9.11
C CYS A 100 -1.97 -1.85 -10.42
N ALA A 101 -1.72 -3.14 -10.32
CA ALA A 101 -1.63 -4.02 -11.49
C ALA A 101 -2.98 -4.20 -12.21
N VAL A 102 -4.08 -4.36 -11.48
CA VAL A 102 -5.44 -4.50 -12.06
C VAL A 102 -5.80 -3.30 -12.92
N VAL A 103 -5.57 -2.08 -12.43
CA VAL A 103 -5.86 -0.85 -13.18
C VAL A 103 -4.73 -0.45 -14.14
N ASN A 104 -3.71 -1.29 -14.28
CA ASN A 104 -2.59 -1.14 -15.21
C ASN A 104 -1.79 0.15 -15.08
N ILE A 105 -1.57 0.61 -13.84
CA ILE A 105 -0.67 1.75 -13.59
C ILE A 105 0.75 1.26 -13.24
N PRO A 106 1.81 2.02 -13.60
CA PRO A 106 3.19 1.58 -13.46
C PRO A 106 3.73 1.80 -12.04
N PHE A 107 3.09 1.17 -11.07
CA PHE A 107 3.48 1.20 -9.67
C PHE A 107 3.51 -0.21 -9.07
N GLY A 108 4.43 -0.42 -8.16
CA GLY A 108 4.41 -1.55 -7.25
C GLY A 108 3.48 -1.31 -6.05
N GLY A 109 3.67 -2.07 -4.97
CA GLY A 109 2.85 -1.95 -3.76
C GLY A 109 3.67 -1.82 -2.49
N ALA A 110 3.25 -0.92 -1.63
CA ALA A 110 3.77 -0.75 -0.29
C ALA A 110 2.66 -0.40 0.70
N LYS A 111 2.97 -0.52 1.98
CA LYS A 111 2.14 -0.04 3.08
C LYS A 111 3.01 0.36 4.26
N GLY A 112 2.60 1.40 4.97
CA GLY A 112 3.21 1.77 6.23
C GLY A 112 2.19 1.85 7.35
N GLY A 113 2.69 1.84 8.58
CA GLY A 113 1.88 2.04 9.76
C GLY A 113 2.71 2.45 10.96
N VAL A 114 2.09 3.14 11.91
CA VAL A 114 2.67 3.46 13.22
C VAL A 114 1.67 3.05 14.29
N ILE A 115 2.13 2.32 15.28
CA ILE A 115 1.32 1.94 16.44
C ILE A 115 1.21 3.15 17.37
N CYS A 116 0.08 3.85 17.30
CA CYS A 116 -0.23 4.97 18.20
C CYS A 116 -1.74 5.18 18.22
N ASP A 117 -2.25 5.83 19.27
CA ASP A 117 -3.65 6.29 19.28
C ASP A 117 -3.70 7.79 18.90
N PRO A 118 -3.98 8.13 17.62
CA PRO A 118 -3.96 9.51 17.16
C PRO A 118 -5.03 10.38 17.78
N HIS A 119 -6.06 9.80 18.42
CA HIS A 119 -7.11 10.56 19.11
C HIS A 119 -6.67 11.04 20.50
N GLN A 120 -5.62 10.44 21.06
CA GLN A 120 -5.04 10.83 22.35
C GLN A 120 -3.78 11.69 22.20
N LEU A 121 -3.33 11.95 20.97
CA LEU A 121 -2.13 12.70 20.67
C LEU A 121 -2.46 14.12 20.19
N SER A 122 -1.66 15.09 20.62
CA SER A 122 -1.75 16.45 20.09
C SER A 122 -1.26 16.50 18.64
N GLN A 123 -1.64 17.56 17.92
CA GLN A 123 -1.15 17.78 16.57
C GLN A 123 0.40 17.90 16.53
N GLY A 124 0.99 18.52 17.55
CA GLY A 124 2.44 18.62 17.67
C GLY A 124 3.13 17.28 17.90
N GLU A 125 2.51 16.41 18.67
CA GLU A 125 2.99 15.04 18.90
C GLU A 125 2.89 14.19 17.62
N LEU A 126 1.77 14.29 16.89
CA LEU A 126 1.59 13.63 15.59
C LEU A 126 2.61 14.13 14.55
N GLU A 127 2.92 15.43 14.55
CA GLU A 127 3.98 15.97 13.70
C GLU A 127 5.34 15.38 14.02
N ARG A 128 5.73 15.36 15.30
CA ARG A 128 7.01 14.78 15.73
C ARG A 128 7.14 13.31 15.39
N ILE A 129 6.07 12.51 15.63
CA ILE A 129 6.01 11.10 15.25
C ILE A 129 6.20 10.96 13.74
N THR A 130 5.43 11.72 12.94
CA THR A 130 5.49 11.65 11.48
C THR A 130 6.87 12.01 10.94
N ARG A 131 7.48 13.10 11.44
CA ARG A 131 8.80 13.54 11.00
C ARG A 131 9.89 12.54 11.38
N ARG A 132 9.83 11.99 12.60
CA ARG A 132 10.79 10.99 13.05
C ARG A 132 10.63 9.67 12.28
N TYR A 133 9.40 9.19 12.09
CA TYR A 133 9.13 8.03 11.24
C TYR A 133 9.68 8.23 9.82
N THR A 134 9.45 9.40 9.23
CA THR A 134 9.95 9.72 7.89
C THR A 134 11.48 9.67 7.83
N ALA A 135 12.16 10.20 8.85
CA ALA A 135 13.62 10.17 8.92
C ALA A 135 14.16 8.73 9.01
N GLU A 136 13.49 7.84 9.76
CA GLU A 136 13.91 6.44 9.90
C GLU A 136 13.74 5.63 8.60
N ILE A 137 12.75 5.97 7.77
CA ILE A 137 12.51 5.26 6.50
C ILE A 137 13.06 6.03 5.28
N LEU A 138 13.83 7.08 5.48
CA LEU A 138 14.23 8.03 4.44
C LEU A 138 14.91 7.37 3.24
N ASP A 139 15.83 6.44 3.49
CA ASP A 139 16.61 5.76 2.45
C ASP A 139 15.78 4.82 1.58
N TYR A 140 14.58 4.49 2.03
CA TYR A 140 13.70 3.51 1.40
C TYR A 140 12.56 4.16 0.60
N ILE A 141 12.18 5.40 0.93
CA ILE A 141 11.14 6.15 0.21
C ILE A 141 11.75 7.09 -0.85
N GLY A 142 10.93 7.58 -1.73
CA GLY A 142 11.33 8.52 -2.79
C GLY A 142 10.53 8.34 -4.06
N PRO A 143 10.56 9.33 -4.98
CA PRO A 143 9.79 9.29 -6.22
C PRO A 143 10.04 8.04 -7.07
N GLU A 144 11.28 7.56 -7.09
CA GLU A 144 11.71 6.41 -7.91
C GLU A 144 11.79 5.08 -7.11
N ARG A 145 11.43 5.10 -5.83
CA ARG A 145 11.58 3.94 -4.94
C ARG A 145 10.26 3.49 -4.34
N ASP A 146 9.67 4.38 -3.54
CA ASP A 146 8.46 4.12 -2.77
C ASP A 146 7.76 5.44 -2.44
N VAL A 147 6.53 5.60 -2.90
CA VAL A 147 5.78 6.84 -2.77
C VAL A 147 4.64 6.68 -1.76
N PRO A 148 4.77 7.20 -0.53
CA PRO A 148 3.72 7.19 0.47
C PRO A 148 2.45 7.95 0.05
N ALA A 149 1.36 7.67 0.76
CA ALA A 149 0.06 8.31 0.59
C ALA A 149 -0.69 8.35 1.93
N PRO A 150 -1.80 9.12 2.05
CA PRO A 150 -2.67 9.05 3.21
C PRO A 150 -3.41 7.71 3.31
N ASP A 151 -3.69 7.30 4.53
CA ASP A 151 -4.57 6.18 4.88
C ASP A 151 -5.31 6.49 6.19
N MET A 152 -5.80 5.49 6.89
CA MET A 152 -6.53 5.68 8.16
C MET A 152 -5.73 6.55 9.13
N ASN A 153 -6.38 7.57 9.66
CA ASN A 153 -5.85 8.54 10.63
C ASN A 153 -4.61 9.33 10.17
N THR A 154 -4.36 9.39 8.86
CA THR A 154 -3.39 10.30 8.26
C THR A 154 -4.08 11.12 7.17
N ASN A 155 -3.60 12.33 6.91
CA ASN A 155 -4.25 13.30 6.05
C ASN A 155 -3.26 14.13 5.23
N GLU A 156 -3.75 15.17 4.57
CA GLU A 156 -2.94 16.09 3.77
C GLU A 156 -1.81 16.75 4.58
N GLN A 157 -2.08 17.10 5.85
CA GLN A 157 -1.08 17.69 6.74
C GLN A 157 0.03 16.70 7.08
N THR A 158 -0.32 15.45 7.36
CA THR A 158 0.67 14.38 7.59
C THR A 158 1.57 14.21 6.37
N MET A 159 1.00 14.25 5.18
CA MET A 159 1.76 14.16 3.92
C MET A 159 2.65 15.39 3.70
N ALA A 160 2.22 16.56 4.12
CA ALA A 160 3.05 17.77 4.08
C ALA A 160 4.29 17.63 4.98
N TRP A 161 4.15 17.10 6.19
CA TRP A 161 5.28 16.84 7.09
C TRP A 161 6.27 15.81 6.53
N ILE A 162 5.77 14.75 5.87
CA ILE A 162 6.62 13.76 5.19
C ILE A 162 7.41 14.44 4.07
N MET A 163 6.74 15.20 3.20
CA MET A 163 7.38 15.89 2.08
C MET A 163 8.45 16.88 2.57
N ASP A 164 8.13 17.66 3.59
CA ASP A 164 9.03 18.64 4.18
C ASP A 164 10.28 17.96 4.76
N THR A 165 10.07 16.93 5.60
CA THR A 165 11.19 16.19 6.21
C THR A 165 12.09 15.54 5.15
N TYR A 166 11.53 14.94 4.13
CA TYR A 166 12.29 14.35 3.02
C TYR A 166 13.08 15.45 2.27
N SER A 167 12.42 16.56 1.94
CA SER A 167 13.03 17.67 1.20
C SER A 167 14.17 18.33 1.96
N MET A 168 14.07 18.45 3.29
CA MET A 168 15.15 18.93 4.14
C MET A 168 16.42 18.08 4.02
N HIS A 169 16.28 16.76 4.02
CA HIS A 169 17.40 15.83 3.86
C HIS A 169 17.95 15.84 2.42
N ALA A 170 17.06 15.91 1.43
CA ALA A 170 17.44 16.01 0.03
C ALA A 170 18.08 17.36 -0.36
N ARG A 171 17.98 18.39 0.52
CA ARG A 171 18.47 19.76 0.29
C ARG A 171 17.78 20.48 -0.88
N HIS A 172 16.64 20.00 -1.34
CA HIS A 172 15.76 20.65 -2.32
C HIS A 172 14.34 20.11 -2.18
N THR A 173 13.38 20.86 -2.70
CA THR A 173 11.96 20.44 -2.63
C THR A 173 11.69 19.24 -3.54
N VAL A 174 11.19 18.15 -2.97
CA VAL A 174 10.85 16.92 -3.69
C VAL A 174 9.35 16.65 -3.58
N ASN A 175 8.55 17.32 -4.40
CA ASN A 175 7.09 17.22 -4.36
C ASN A 175 6.60 15.80 -4.69
N ALA A 176 7.30 15.07 -5.54
CA ALA A 176 6.89 13.74 -6.00
C ALA A 176 7.10 12.62 -4.97
N VAL A 177 7.74 12.90 -3.81
CA VAL A 177 8.01 11.88 -2.79
C VAL A 177 6.73 11.30 -2.18
N VAL A 178 5.63 12.06 -2.18
CA VAL A 178 4.39 11.68 -1.51
C VAL A 178 3.18 12.17 -2.30
N THR A 179 2.08 11.41 -2.30
CA THR A 179 0.79 11.86 -2.85
C THR A 179 -0.19 12.21 -1.72
N GLY A 180 -1.28 12.90 -2.06
CA GLY A 180 -2.30 13.30 -1.09
C GLY A 180 -1.89 14.44 -0.17
N LYS A 181 -0.86 15.19 -0.52
CA LYS A 181 -0.47 16.45 0.12
C LYS A 181 -1.37 17.61 -0.34
N PRO A 182 -1.38 18.75 0.35
CA PRO A 182 -2.13 19.94 -0.03
C PRO A 182 -1.84 20.39 -1.47
N VAL A 183 -2.84 20.98 -2.14
CA VAL A 183 -2.72 21.47 -3.52
C VAL A 183 -1.63 22.52 -3.64
N GLU A 184 -1.50 23.38 -2.65
CA GLU A 184 -0.49 24.46 -2.54
C GLU A 184 0.94 23.93 -2.52
N LEU A 185 1.12 22.68 -2.07
CA LEU A 185 2.40 21.96 -2.05
C LEU A 185 2.56 21.02 -3.26
N GLY A 186 1.82 21.23 -4.33
CA GLY A 186 1.87 20.40 -5.54
C GLY A 186 1.01 19.13 -5.44
N GLY A 187 -0.02 19.13 -4.60
CA GLY A 187 -1.05 18.07 -4.55
C GLY A 187 -1.97 18.12 -5.76
N SER A 188 -2.62 17.01 -6.06
CA SER A 188 -3.55 16.89 -7.18
C SER A 188 -4.96 17.39 -6.79
N ARG A 189 -5.55 18.26 -7.58
CA ARG A 189 -6.95 18.64 -7.44
C ARG A 189 -7.86 17.40 -7.59
N GLY A 190 -8.94 17.37 -6.84
CA GLY A 190 -9.89 16.24 -6.85
C GLY A 190 -9.44 15.01 -6.06
N ARG A 191 -8.27 15.00 -5.43
CA ARG A 191 -7.79 13.84 -4.65
C ARG A 191 -8.69 13.55 -3.44
N ARG A 192 -9.21 14.60 -2.80
CA ARG A 192 -10.03 14.49 -1.58
C ARG A 192 -11.30 13.66 -1.82
N GLU A 193 -11.97 13.88 -2.94
CA GLU A 193 -13.19 13.19 -3.33
C GLU A 193 -12.98 12.01 -4.29
N ALA A 194 -11.73 11.75 -4.72
CA ALA A 194 -11.44 10.79 -5.79
C ALA A 194 -11.99 9.38 -5.52
N THR A 195 -11.90 8.89 -4.28
CA THR A 195 -12.41 7.56 -3.92
C THR A 195 -13.93 7.50 -4.07
N GLY A 196 -14.66 8.49 -3.52
CA GLY A 196 -16.12 8.57 -3.63
C GLY A 196 -16.57 8.79 -5.07
N ARG A 197 -15.87 9.65 -5.83
CA ARG A 197 -16.13 9.88 -7.26
C ARG A 197 -15.90 8.64 -8.08
N GLY A 198 -14.83 7.89 -7.81
CA GLY A 198 -14.56 6.62 -8.49
C GLY A 198 -15.68 5.62 -8.25
N LEU A 199 -16.14 5.49 -7.01
CA LEU A 199 -17.28 4.65 -6.67
C LEU A 199 -18.56 5.10 -7.40
N LEU A 200 -18.84 6.42 -7.43
CA LEU A 200 -19.99 6.97 -8.14
C LEU A 200 -19.94 6.66 -9.65
N PHE A 201 -18.75 6.77 -10.27
CA PHE A 201 -18.58 6.42 -11.69
C PHE A 201 -18.86 4.95 -11.96
N VAL A 202 -18.36 4.06 -11.09
CA VAL A 202 -18.65 2.62 -11.20
C VAL A 202 -20.16 2.35 -11.09
N VAL A 203 -20.80 2.93 -10.07
CA VAL A 203 -22.24 2.76 -9.82
C VAL A 203 -23.09 3.31 -10.97
N ASN A 204 -22.68 4.42 -11.56
CA ASN A 204 -23.41 5.05 -12.67
C ASN A 204 -23.00 4.54 -14.06
N GLU A 205 -22.20 3.48 -14.14
CA GLU A 205 -21.63 2.95 -15.40
C GLU A 205 -20.86 4.00 -16.21
N ARG A 206 -20.43 5.11 -15.56
CA ARG A 206 -19.66 6.20 -16.16
C ARG A 206 -18.20 6.08 -15.78
N LEU A 207 -17.60 4.95 -16.17
CA LEU A 207 -16.17 4.74 -15.91
C LEU A 207 -15.34 5.61 -16.84
N ALA A 208 -14.24 6.20 -16.31
CA ALA A 208 -13.20 6.72 -17.18
C ALA A 208 -12.61 5.58 -18.05
N ASP A 209 -12.17 5.89 -19.26
CA ASP A 209 -11.72 4.89 -20.25
C ASP A 209 -10.78 3.83 -19.69
N ILE A 210 -9.83 4.24 -18.82
CA ILE A 210 -8.89 3.30 -18.17
C ILE A 210 -9.61 2.31 -17.26
N MET A 211 -10.62 2.78 -16.51
CA MET A 211 -11.41 1.92 -15.62
C MET A 211 -12.27 0.95 -16.41
N ILE A 212 -12.90 1.44 -17.48
CA ILE A 212 -13.68 0.61 -18.41
C ILE A 212 -12.79 -0.46 -19.03
N ALA A 213 -11.63 -0.09 -19.55
CA ALA A 213 -10.68 -1.02 -20.13
C ALA A 213 -10.23 -2.08 -19.11
N SER A 214 -9.84 -1.64 -17.90
CA SER A 214 -9.41 -2.55 -16.84
C SER A 214 -10.54 -3.48 -16.37
N PHE A 215 -11.76 -2.98 -16.26
CA PHE A 215 -12.93 -3.80 -15.92
C PHE A 215 -13.21 -4.84 -17.00
N ASN A 216 -13.19 -4.41 -18.27
CA ASN A 216 -13.39 -5.32 -19.41
C ASN A 216 -12.30 -6.39 -19.48
N ASP A 217 -11.05 -6.05 -19.14
CA ASP A 217 -9.96 -7.01 -19.02
C ASP A 217 -10.27 -8.08 -17.96
N VAL A 218 -10.76 -7.65 -16.78
CA VAL A 218 -11.16 -8.58 -15.71
C VAL A 218 -12.31 -9.49 -16.16
N VAL A 219 -13.34 -8.93 -16.82
CA VAL A 219 -14.47 -9.72 -17.33
C VAL A 219 -14.00 -10.75 -18.36
N LYS A 220 -13.20 -10.34 -19.35
CA LYS A 220 -12.63 -11.28 -20.34
C LYS A 220 -11.79 -12.38 -19.67
N TYR A 221 -11.05 -12.04 -18.63
CA TYR A 221 -10.26 -13.00 -17.86
C TYR A 221 -11.18 -13.97 -17.10
N ALA A 222 -12.28 -13.49 -16.54
CA ALA A 222 -13.29 -14.30 -15.86
C ALA A 222 -13.91 -15.33 -16.81
N ASP A 223 -14.38 -14.87 -17.97
CA ASP A 223 -15.01 -15.71 -19.00
C ASP A 223 -14.01 -16.74 -19.56
N GLY A 224 -12.80 -16.29 -19.89
CA GLY A 224 -11.77 -17.17 -20.47
C GLY A 224 -11.30 -18.28 -19.53
N HIS A 225 -11.35 -18.06 -18.22
CA HIS A 225 -10.90 -19.02 -17.20
C HIS A 225 -12.05 -19.69 -16.43
N ASN A 226 -13.30 -19.34 -16.75
CA ASN A 226 -14.51 -19.82 -16.07
C ASN A 226 -14.41 -19.66 -14.52
N VAL A 227 -14.14 -18.44 -14.08
CA VAL A 227 -14.01 -18.06 -12.67
C VAL A 227 -14.85 -16.84 -12.35
N ASP A 228 -15.13 -16.60 -11.07
CA ASP A 228 -15.78 -15.37 -10.65
C ASP A 228 -14.87 -14.13 -10.86
N THR A 229 -15.46 -12.95 -10.96
CA THR A 229 -14.76 -11.70 -11.29
C THR A 229 -13.70 -11.31 -10.25
N ARG A 230 -13.88 -11.67 -8.98
CA ARG A 230 -12.89 -11.39 -7.93
C ARG A 230 -11.64 -12.25 -8.15
N THR A 231 -11.81 -13.54 -8.39
CA THR A 231 -10.70 -14.45 -8.71
C THR A 231 -10.02 -14.01 -10.01
N ALA A 232 -10.79 -13.64 -11.03
CA ALA A 232 -10.25 -13.12 -12.29
C ALA A 232 -9.39 -11.85 -12.10
N ALA A 233 -9.83 -10.91 -11.25
CA ALA A 233 -9.07 -9.71 -10.96
C ALA A 233 -7.72 -10.02 -10.31
N TYR A 234 -7.68 -10.96 -9.37
CA TYR A 234 -6.39 -11.42 -8.80
C TYR A 234 -5.53 -12.12 -9.85
N MET A 235 -6.09 -12.99 -10.66
CA MET A 235 -5.34 -13.68 -11.72
C MET A 235 -4.73 -12.67 -12.71
N LEU A 236 -5.51 -11.72 -13.21
CA LEU A 236 -5.04 -10.68 -14.11
C LEU A 236 -3.92 -9.83 -13.49
N ALA A 237 -4.08 -9.43 -12.22
CA ALA A 237 -3.07 -8.65 -11.51
C ALA A 237 -1.75 -9.43 -11.31
N ILE A 238 -1.87 -10.70 -10.92
CA ILE A 238 -0.73 -11.58 -10.71
C ILE A 238 0.01 -11.82 -12.04
N ASP A 239 -0.72 -12.07 -13.12
CA ASP A 239 -0.14 -12.31 -14.44
C ASP A 239 0.64 -11.09 -14.95
N ARG A 240 0.09 -9.89 -14.80
CA ARG A 240 0.78 -8.63 -15.14
C ARG A 240 2.07 -8.43 -14.33
N VAL A 241 2.02 -8.65 -13.02
CA VAL A 241 3.22 -8.55 -12.15
C VAL A 241 4.24 -9.63 -12.50
N ALA A 242 3.78 -10.85 -12.74
CA ALA A 242 4.62 -11.96 -13.15
C ALA A 242 5.32 -11.70 -14.50
N TYR A 243 4.58 -11.14 -15.46
CA TYR A 243 5.14 -10.73 -16.75
C TYR A 243 6.24 -9.68 -16.58
N ASP A 244 5.96 -8.58 -15.86
CA ASP A 244 6.94 -7.51 -15.66
C ASP A 244 8.15 -7.99 -14.84
N THR A 245 7.93 -8.90 -13.90
CA THR A 245 8.99 -9.52 -13.11
C THR A 245 9.93 -10.34 -14.00
N ARG A 246 9.39 -11.14 -14.94
CA ARG A 246 10.17 -11.89 -15.92
C ARG A 246 10.92 -10.97 -16.88
N MET A 247 10.28 -9.89 -17.37
CA MET A 247 10.88 -8.93 -18.30
C MET A 247 12.03 -8.14 -17.68
N ARG A 248 11.98 -7.85 -16.39
CA ARG A 248 13.06 -7.18 -15.65
C ARG A 248 14.26 -8.09 -15.35
N GLY A 249 14.09 -9.39 -15.51
CA GLY A 249 15.11 -10.38 -15.13
C GLY A 249 15.26 -10.49 -13.60
N ILE A 250 14.55 -11.41 -12.99
CA ILE A 250 14.62 -11.65 -11.53
C ILE A 250 16.03 -12.07 -11.06
N TYR A 251 16.90 -12.42 -12.00
CA TYR A 251 18.21 -13.02 -11.75
C TYR A 251 19.38 -12.15 -12.22
N ALA A 252 19.19 -10.83 -12.25
CA ALA A 252 20.27 -9.89 -12.52
C ALA A 252 20.94 -9.42 -11.25
#